data_95d7ae635289b56d09a207c17f296ae5
#
_entry.id   95d7ae635289b56d09a207c17f296ae5
#
_cell.length_a   1.000
_cell.length_b   1.000
_cell.length_c   1.000
_cell.angle_alpha   90.00
_cell.angle_beta   90.00
_cell.angle_gamma   90.00
#
_symmetry.space_group_name_H-M   'P 1'
#
loop_
_entity.id
_entity.type
_entity.pdbx_description
1 polymer ?
#
loop_
_entity_poly.entity_id
_entity_poly.type
_entity_poly.pdbx_seq_one_letter_code
_entity_poly.pdbx_strand_id
1 'polypeptide(L)'
;MKKYNDMKRKVFIAVMSLVVSGGLSGQSVYPGQHSGKLKKETIAPMQVKSFDLKDVRLLPSRFRENMMRDSMWMASIEVDRLLHSFRTNAGVFAGREGGYMTVKKLGGWESLDCELRGHTTGHLLSAYGLMYAATGSKLFRHKGDSLVSGLAEVQNALGNGYLSAYP
;
A
#
# COMPACT_ATOMS: atom_id res chain seq x y z
N MET A 1 46.98 -3.47 -28.14
CA MET A 1 46.18 -4.17 -27.11
C MET A 1 45.90 -3.33 -25.83
N LYS A 2 46.87 -2.63 -25.26
CA LYS A 2 46.67 -1.79 -24.04
C LYS A 2 45.58 -0.69 -24.19
N LYS A 3 45.54 0.03 -25.32
CA LYS A 3 44.60 1.14 -25.60
C LYS A 3 43.13 0.68 -25.73
N TYR A 4 42.90 -0.53 -26.25
CA TYR A 4 41.54 -1.12 -26.41
C TYR A 4 40.93 -1.59 -25.09
N ASN A 5 41.76 -2.12 -24.19
CA ASN A 5 41.31 -2.52 -22.86
C ASN A 5 40.97 -1.31 -21.96
N ASP A 6 41.68 -0.20 -22.13
CA ASP A 6 41.42 1.04 -21.37
C ASP A 6 40.10 1.70 -21.82
N MET A 7 39.78 1.63 -23.09
CA MET A 7 38.52 2.14 -23.65
C MET A 7 37.33 1.30 -23.19
N LYS A 8 37.42 -0.03 -23.16
CA LYS A 8 36.37 -0.90 -22.62
C LYS A 8 36.12 -0.65 -21.13
N ARG A 9 37.18 -0.43 -20.35
CA ARG A 9 37.08 -0.12 -18.92
C ARG A 9 36.40 1.22 -18.65
N LYS A 10 36.67 2.26 -19.47
CA LYS A 10 36.03 3.58 -19.38
C LYS A 10 34.56 3.53 -19.78
N VAL A 11 34.20 2.77 -20.81
CA VAL A 11 32.82 2.55 -21.24
C VAL A 11 32.04 1.77 -20.17
N PHE A 12 32.66 0.75 -19.55
CA PHE A 12 32.01 -0.03 -18.49
C PHE A 12 31.77 0.81 -17.21
N ILE A 13 32.71 1.67 -16.84
CA ILE A 13 32.57 2.61 -15.72
C ILE A 13 31.49 3.66 -16.02
N ALA A 14 31.41 4.18 -17.24
CA ALA A 14 30.38 5.13 -17.65
C ALA A 14 28.99 4.51 -17.67
N VAL A 15 28.84 3.27 -18.12
CA VAL A 15 27.57 2.53 -18.10
C VAL A 15 27.15 2.19 -16.67
N MET A 16 28.08 1.78 -15.80
CA MET A 16 27.77 1.57 -14.37
C MET A 16 27.38 2.89 -13.65
N SER A 17 27.99 4.03 -14.01
CA SER A 17 27.61 5.32 -13.43
C SER A 17 26.23 5.79 -13.88
N LEU A 18 25.79 5.45 -15.08
CA LEU A 18 24.42 5.75 -15.56
C LEU A 18 23.35 4.87 -14.90
N VAL A 19 23.69 3.64 -14.49
CA VAL A 19 22.74 2.73 -13.83
C VAL A 19 22.55 3.08 -12.35
N VAL A 20 23.54 3.76 -11.72
CA VAL A 20 23.44 4.17 -10.30
C VAL A 20 22.71 5.51 -10.13
N SER A 21 22.54 6.30 -11.20
CA SER A 21 21.80 7.57 -11.15
C SER A 21 20.29 7.47 -11.41
N GLY A 22 19.76 6.26 -11.59
CA GLY A 22 18.33 5.98 -11.45
C GLY A 22 17.94 6.09 -9.99
N GLY A 23 17.82 7.33 -9.48
CA GLY A 23 17.34 7.59 -8.12
C GLY A 23 16.01 6.88 -7.94
N LEU A 24 15.95 5.99 -6.96
CA LEU A 24 14.72 5.55 -6.34
C LEU A 24 14.03 6.78 -5.74
N SER A 25 13.36 7.55 -6.59
CA SER A 25 12.46 8.61 -6.16
C SER A 25 11.32 7.92 -5.43
N GLY A 26 11.52 7.65 -4.14
CA GLY A 26 10.43 7.25 -3.29
C GLY A 26 9.32 8.28 -3.44
N GLN A 27 8.13 7.87 -3.86
CA GLN A 27 7.03 8.80 -4.04
C GLN A 27 6.67 9.39 -2.68
N SER A 28 6.70 10.72 -2.57
CA SER A 28 6.21 11.41 -1.41
C SER A 28 4.73 11.07 -1.18
N VAL A 29 4.35 10.83 0.07
CA VAL A 29 2.93 10.66 0.45
C VAL A 29 2.17 11.99 0.37
N TYR A 30 2.86 13.07 0.10
CA TYR A 30 2.31 14.39 0.07
C TYR A 30 1.78 14.76 -1.33
N PRO A 31 0.46 14.97 -1.52
CA PRO A 31 -0.13 15.21 -2.84
C PRO A 31 0.50 16.37 -3.60
N GLY A 32 0.88 17.46 -2.90
CA GLY A 32 1.51 18.64 -3.51
C GLY A 32 2.87 18.39 -4.16
N GLN A 33 3.54 17.28 -3.85
CA GLN A 33 4.79 16.87 -4.50
C GLN A 33 4.57 16.03 -5.77
N HIS A 34 3.32 15.69 -6.07
CA HIS A 34 2.90 14.94 -7.25
C HIS A 34 2.05 15.79 -8.19
N SER A 35 2.48 17.02 -8.48
CA SER A 35 1.73 17.97 -9.31
C SER A 35 1.28 17.38 -10.64
N GLY A 36 2.08 16.51 -11.27
CA GLY A 36 1.71 15.82 -12.51
C GLY A 36 0.55 14.82 -12.38
N LYS A 37 0.16 14.43 -11.15
CA LYS A 37 -0.98 13.55 -10.88
C LYS A 37 -2.23 14.32 -10.44
N LEU A 38 -2.07 15.58 -10.08
CA LEU A 38 -3.19 16.42 -9.67
C LEU A 38 -3.86 17.06 -10.89
N LYS A 39 -5.16 16.90 -10.99
CA LYS A 39 -5.98 17.50 -12.07
C LYS A 39 -6.35 18.97 -11.82
N LYS A 40 -6.11 19.48 -10.61
CA LYS A 40 -6.39 20.85 -10.21
C LYS A 40 -5.13 21.50 -9.67
N GLU A 41 -4.92 22.75 -10.01
CA GLU A 41 -3.90 23.59 -9.41
C GLU A 41 -4.23 23.90 -7.94
N THR A 42 -3.19 24.04 -7.14
CA THR A 42 -3.34 24.46 -5.75
C THR A 42 -3.71 25.93 -5.70
N ILE A 43 -4.89 26.28 -5.16
CA ILE A 43 -5.38 27.65 -5.07
C ILE A 43 -4.47 28.52 -4.19
N ALA A 44 -3.89 27.94 -3.15
CA ALA A 44 -2.92 28.60 -2.27
C ALA A 44 -1.62 27.81 -2.23
N PRO A 45 -0.45 28.45 -2.48
CA PRO A 45 0.83 27.76 -2.37
C PRO A 45 1.08 27.38 -0.91
N MET A 46 1.49 26.14 -0.69
CA MET A 46 1.87 25.67 0.65
C MET A 46 3.22 26.27 1.04
N GLN A 47 3.21 26.99 2.15
CA GLN A 47 4.40 27.62 2.71
C GLN A 47 5.27 26.62 3.49
N VAL A 48 4.64 25.60 4.09
CA VAL A 48 5.31 24.56 4.87
C VAL A 48 4.88 23.19 4.36
N LYS A 49 5.82 22.29 4.15
CA LYS A 49 5.59 20.90 3.74
C LYS A 49 6.15 19.96 4.80
N SER A 50 5.45 18.87 5.05
CA SER A 50 5.97 17.79 5.91
C SER A 50 7.13 17.06 5.22
N PHE A 51 8.03 16.50 6.02
CA PHE A 51 9.02 15.54 5.51
C PHE A 51 8.31 14.29 4.95
N ASP A 52 8.94 13.64 3.99
CA ASP A 52 8.52 12.31 3.56
C ASP A 52 8.72 11.31 4.71
N LEU A 53 7.76 10.39 4.86
CA LEU A 53 7.86 9.36 5.91
C LEU A 53 9.13 8.50 5.76
N LYS A 54 9.61 8.29 4.54
CA LYS A 54 10.88 7.56 4.28
C LYS A 54 12.11 8.27 4.88
N ASP A 55 12.05 9.58 5.07
CA ASP A 55 13.15 10.42 5.54
C ASP A 55 13.09 10.63 7.07
N VAL A 56 12.01 10.16 7.72
CA VAL A 56 11.79 10.25 9.16
C VAL A 56 11.98 8.89 9.82
N ARG A 57 12.76 8.84 10.89
CA ARG A 57 12.96 7.62 11.68
C ARG A 57 12.71 7.88 13.16
N LEU A 58 11.86 7.04 13.74
CA LEU A 58 11.66 7.05 15.19
C LEU A 58 12.90 6.44 15.89
N LEU A 59 13.47 7.20 16.78
CA LEU A 59 14.53 6.71 17.68
C LEU A 59 13.94 5.73 18.70
N PRO A 60 14.78 4.92 19.39
CA PRO A 60 14.35 4.05 20.48
C PRO A 60 13.54 4.84 21.52
N SER A 61 12.26 4.53 21.64
CA SER A 61 11.29 5.26 22.46
C SER A 61 9.97 4.51 22.53
N ARG A 62 9.09 4.87 23.48
CA ARG A 62 7.72 4.38 23.55
C ARG A 62 6.94 4.56 22.24
N PHE A 63 7.24 5.61 21.46
CA PHE A 63 6.57 5.86 20.17
C PHE A 63 6.96 4.81 19.14
N ARG A 64 8.26 4.46 19.07
CA ARG A 64 8.74 3.39 18.21
C ARG A 64 8.16 2.04 18.64
N GLU A 65 8.09 1.77 19.94
CA GLU A 65 7.51 0.53 20.46
C GLU A 65 6.02 0.41 20.11
N ASN A 66 5.24 1.50 20.20
CA ASN A 66 3.85 1.53 19.78
C ASN A 66 3.72 1.26 18.27
N MET A 67 4.51 1.94 17.44
CA MET A 67 4.54 1.67 15.99
C MET A 67 4.85 0.20 15.69
N MET A 68 5.74 -0.44 16.45
CA MET A 68 6.07 -1.86 16.27
C MET A 68 4.89 -2.76 16.68
N ARG A 69 4.17 -2.44 17.77
CA ARG A 69 2.96 -3.18 18.16
C ARG A 69 1.87 -3.07 17.11
N ASP A 70 1.62 -1.86 16.60
CA ASP A 70 0.67 -1.62 15.50
C ASP A 70 1.07 -2.38 14.24
N SER A 71 2.35 -2.37 13.92
CA SER A 71 2.92 -3.14 12.80
C SER A 71 2.64 -4.64 12.93
N MET A 72 2.85 -5.22 14.12
CA MET A 72 2.57 -6.65 14.37
C MET A 72 1.06 -6.94 14.27
N TRP A 73 0.21 -6.07 14.81
CA TRP A 73 -1.24 -6.22 14.71
C TRP A 73 -1.70 -6.17 13.24
N MET A 74 -1.28 -5.15 12.46
CA MET A 74 -1.60 -5.03 11.04
C MET A 74 -1.08 -6.22 10.23
N ALA A 75 0.11 -6.74 10.57
CA ALA A 75 0.67 -7.92 9.92
C ALA A 75 -0.18 -9.18 10.14
N SER A 76 -0.82 -9.31 11.31
CA SER A 76 -1.64 -10.48 11.69
C SER A 76 -2.99 -10.53 10.96
N ILE A 77 -3.49 -9.41 10.43
CA ILE A 77 -4.77 -9.38 9.74
C ILE A 77 -4.62 -9.92 8.32
N GLU A 78 -5.33 -10.98 8.01
CA GLU A 78 -5.35 -11.59 6.68
C GLU A 78 -6.15 -10.72 5.72
N VAL A 79 -5.64 -10.54 4.49
CA VAL A 79 -6.30 -9.72 3.44
C VAL A 79 -7.68 -10.27 3.08
N ASP A 80 -7.85 -11.58 3.04
CA ASP A 80 -9.13 -12.21 2.70
C ASP A 80 -10.24 -11.87 3.71
N ARG A 81 -9.88 -11.62 4.98
CA ARG A 81 -10.84 -11.15 5.99
C ARG A 81 -11.37 -9.76 5.68
N LEU A 82 -10.51 -8.88 5.16
CA LEU A 82 -10.87 -7.52 4.74
C LEU A 82 -11.70 -7.50 3.46
N LEU A 83 -11.47 -8.45 2.57
CA LEU A 83 -12.20 -8.58 1.31
C LEU A 83 -13.54 -9.30 1.46
N HIS A 84 -13.79 -9.96 2.58
CA HIS A 84 -14.94 -10.86 2.76
C HIS A 84 -16.28 -10.19 2.43
N SER A 85 -16.58 -9.02 3.03
CA SER A 85 -17.84 -8.30 2.81
C SER A 85 -17.99 -7.78 1.37
N PHE A 86 -16.92 -7.32 0.76
CA PHE A 86 -16.90 -6.88 -0.63
C PHE A 86 -17.15 -8.02 -1.60
N ARG A 87 -16.45 -9.16 -1.42
CA ARG A 87 -16.65 -10.35 -2.24
C ARG A 87 -18.05 -10.92 -2.10
N THR A 88 -18.59 -10.96 -0.87
CA THR A 88 -19.96 -11.40 -0.62
C THR A 88 -20.96 -10.52 -1.36
N ASN A 89 -20.78 -9.21 -1.34
CA ASN A 89 -21.65 -8.26 -2.05
C ASN A 89 -21.61 -8.46 -3.58
N ALA A 90 -20.44 -8.75 -4.14
CA ALA A 90 -20.25 -8.93 -5.58
C ALA A 90 -20.58 -10.35 -6.07
N GLY A 91 -20.97 -11.28 -5.20
CA GLY A 91 -21.18 -12.68 -5.54
C GLY A 91 -19.88 -13.42 -5.91
N VAL A 92 -18.72 -12.87 -5.57
CA VAL A 92 -17.42 -13.52 -5.74
C VAL A 92 -17.18 -14.46 -4.56
N PHE A 93 -16.40 -15.53 -4.78
CA PHE A 93 -16.05 -16.46 -3.71
C PHE A 93 -15.35 -15.73 -2.56
N ALA A 94 -16.01 -15.71 -1.40
CA ALA A 94 -15.55 -14.98 -0.21
C ALA A 94 -14.90 -15.87 0.86
N GLY A 95 -14.65 -17.14 0.56
CA GLY A 95 -14.15 -18.17 1.48
C GLY A 95 -15.27 -19.06 2.03
N ARG A 96 -14.88 -20.16 2.68
CA ARG A 96 -15.80 -21.13 3.30
C ARG A 96 -15.97 -20.86 4.79
N GLU A 97 -17.09 -21.27 5.34
CA GLU A 97 -17.29 -21.38 6.78
C GLU A 97 -16.86 -22.78 7.24
N GLY A 98 -15.75 -22.85 7.95
CA GLY A 98 -15.17 -24.10 8.44
C GLY A 98 -14.37 -24.90 7.40
N GLY A 99 -13.41 -25.68 7.86
CA GLY A 99 -12.56 -26.53 7.05
C GLY A 99 -11.46 -25.79 6.28
N TYR A 100 -10.98 -26.41 5.20
CA TYR A 100 -9.95 -25.86 4.33
C TYR A 100 -10.49 -24.62 3.59
N MET A 101 -9.67 -23.57 3.49
CA MET A 101 -10.01 -22.26 2.93
C MET A 101 -11.07 -21.48 3.76
N THR A 102 -11.15 -21.72 5.05
CA THR A 102 -11.98 -20.90 5.96
C THR A 102 -11.43 -19.48 6.03
N VAL A 103 -12.28 -18.50 5.76
CA VAL A 103 -11.99 -17.10 6.05
C VAL A 103 -12.63 -16.74 7.38
N LYS A 104 -11.80 -16.36 8.36
CA LYS A 104 -12.29 -15.89 9.66
C LYS A 104 -12.87 -14.50 9.50
N LYS A 105 -14.20 -14.40 9.42
CA LYS A 105 -14.91 -13.13 9.25
C LYS A 105 -14.51 -12.10 10.32
N LEU A 106 -14.49 -10.84 9.94
CA LEU A 106 -14.44 -9.74 10.87
C LEU A 106 -15.82 -9.57 11.53
N GLY A 107 -15.82 -9.16 12.78
CA GLY A 107 -17.07 -8.91 13.54
C GLY A 107 -17.23 -7.43 13.88
N GLY A 108 -18.21 -7.13 14.73
CA GLY A 108 -18.50 -5.75 15.14
C GLY A 108 -18.90 -4.88 13.94
N TRP A 109 -18.23 -3.78 13.74
CA TRP A 109 -18.51 -2.84 12.63
C TRP A 109 -18.31 -3.44 11.24
N GLU A 110 -17.57 -4.53 11.14
CA GLU A 110 -17.28 -5.20 9.86
C GLU A 110 -18.19 -6.41 9.61
N SER A 111 -19.11 -6.72 10.54
CA SER A 111 -20.05 -7.82 10.30
C SER A 111 -21.01 -7.50 9.17
N LEU A 112 -21.49 -8.54 8.46
CA LEU A 112 -22.32 -8.38 7.26
C LEU A 112 -23.66 -7.69 7.50
N ASP A 113 -24.14 -7.67 8.75
CA ASP A 113 -25.36 -7.01 9.20
C ASP A 113 -25.13 -5.59 9.74
N CYS A 114 -23.87 -5.10 9.74
CA CYS A 114 -23.53 -3.76 10.24
C CYS A 114 -23.48 -2.74 9.09
N GLU A 115 -24.00 -1.55 9.36
CA GLU A 115 -23.99 -0.41 8.43
C GLU A 115 -22.59 0.12 8.12
N LEU A 116 -21.58 -0.20 8.94
CA LEU A 116 -20.20 0.29 8.79
C LEU A 116 -19.27 -0.72 8.11
N ARG A 117 -19.81 -1.86 7.63
CA ARG A 117 -18.96 -2.89 7.00
C ARG A 117 -18.16 -2.33 5.83
N GLY A 118 -16.93 -2.76 5.71
CA GLY A 118 -15.98 -2.26 4.69
C GLY A 118 -15.16 -1.03 5.13
N HIS A 119 -15.54 -0.39 6.24
CA HIS A 119 -14.87 0.79 6.78
C HIS A 119 -13.38 0.51 7.13
N THR A 120 -13.11 -0.56 7.87
CA THR A 120 -11.76 -0.94 8.29
C THR A 120 -10.85 -1.28 7.10
N THR A 121 -11.42 -1.79 6.01
CA THR A 121 -10.65 -2.13 4.80
C THR A 121 -9.95 -0.91 4.21
N GLY A 122 -10.65 0.22 4.07
CA GLY A 122 -10.08 1.48 3.59
C GLY A 122 -9.01 2.05 4.53
N HIS A 123 -9.26 1.99 5.83
CA HIS A 123 -8.29 2.43 6.84
C HIS A 123 -7.01 1.58 6.82
N LEU A 124 -7.14 0.26 6.77
CA LEU A 124 -5.98 -0.63 6.72
C LEU A 124 -5.21 -0.52 5.41
N LEU A 125 -5.89 -0.29 4.28
CA LEU A 125 -5.20 -0.03 3.03
C LEU A 125 -4.31 1.22 3.13
N SER A 126 -4.83 2.31 3.69
CA SER A 126 -4.07 3.52 3.97
C SER A 126 -2.91 3.26 4.94
N ALA A 127 -3.17 2.50 6.02
CA ALA A 127 -2.17 2.15 7.03
C ALA A 127 -1.03 1.30 6.45
N TYR A 128 -1.32 0.35 5.54
CA TYR A 128 -0.30 -0.42 4.84
C TYR A 128 0.59 0.47 3.98
N GLY A 129 -0.01 1.43 3.24
CA GLY A 129 0.73 2.41 2.45
C GLY A 129 1.66 3.28 3.31
N LEU A 130 1.15 3.82 4.42
CA LEU A 130 1.90 4.64 5.36
C LEU A 130 3.02 3.84 6.06
N MET A 131 2.74 2.61 6.48
CA MET A 131 3.73 1.75 7.12
C MET A 131 4.84 1.35 6.13
N TYR A 132 4.50 1.05 4.87
CA TYR A 132 5.49 0.84 3.83
C TYR A 132 6.35 2.08 3.59
N ALA A 133 5.73 3.26 3.49
CA ALA A 133 6.46 4.51 3.30
C ALA A 133 7.42 4.82 4.46
N ALA A 134 6.99 4.56 5.71
CA ALA A 134 7.80 4.81 6.90
C ALA A 134 8.92 3.78 7.12
N THR A 135 8.73 2.52 6.73
CA THR A 135 9.62 1.42 7.12
C THR A 135 10.33 0.74 5.95
N GLY A 136 9.82 0.89 4.73
CA GLY A 136 10.24 0.13 3.55
C GLY A 136 9.85 -1.36 3.58
N SER A 137 8.97 -1.77 4.52
CA SER A 137 8.58 -3.17 4.71
C SER A 137 7.83 -3.74 3.50
N LYS A 138 8.44 -4.70 2.81
CA LYS A 138 7.83 -5.40 1.67
C LYS A 138 6.54 -6.15 2.04
N LEU A 139 6.37 -6.55 3.31
CA LEU A 139 5.16 -7.20 3.80
C LEU A 139 3.95 -6.27 3.62
N PHE A 140 4.05 -5.01 4.06
CA PHE A 140 2.94 -4.06 3.98
C PHE A 140 2.65 -3.62 2.55
N ARG A 141 3.69 -3.51 1.72
CA ARG A 141 3.50 -3.33 0.28
C ARG A 141 2.72 -4.50 -0.31
N HIS A 142 3.14 -5.74 -0.05
CA HIS A 142 2.46 -6.93 -0.56
C HIS A 142 1.00 -7.02 -0.08
N LYS A 143 0.73 -6.74 1.20
CA LYS A 143 -0.64 -6.71 1.72
C LYS A 143 -1.50 -5.64 1.03
N GLY A 144 -0.95 -4.44 0.83
CA GLY A 144 -1.63 -3.37 0.09
C GLY A 144 -1.93 -3.76 -1.35
N ASP A 145 -0.93 -4.26 -2.08
CA ASP A 145 -1.08 -4.69 -3.46
C ASP A 145 -2.13 -5.82 -3.59
N SER A 146 -2.10 -6.79 -2.68
CA SER A 146 -3.08 -7.90 -2.63
C SER A 146 -4.50 -7.40 -2.34
N LEU A 147 -4.65 -6.44 -1.43
CA LEU A 147 -5.95 -5.86 -1.10
C LEU A 147 -6.51 -5.08 -2.29
N VAL A 148 -5.70 -4.25 -2.96
CA VAL A 148 -6.10 -3.52 -4.17
C VAL A 148 -6.49 -4.48 -5.30
N SER A 149 -5.72 -5.56 -5.50
CA SER A 149 -6.04 -6.59 -6.50
C SER A 149 -7.39 -7.28 -6.23
N GLY A 150 -7.66 -7.63 -4.96
CA GLY A 150 -8.93 -8.23 -4.58
C GLY A 150 -10.12 -7.26 -4.71
N LEU A 151 -9.93 -5.97 -4.40
CA LEU A 151 -10.94 -4.94 -4.62
C LEU A 151 -11.22 -4.72 -6.12
N ALA A 152 -10.17 -4.78 -6.97
CA ALA A 152 -10.35 -4.71 -8.42
C ALA A 152 -11.12 -5.92 -8.98
N GLU A 153 -10.88 -7.13 -8.45
CA GLU A 153 -11.68 -8.33 -8.76
C GLU A 153 -13.16 -8.10 -8.47
N VAL A 154 -13.49 -7.57 -7.29
CA VAL A 154 -14.85 -7.22 -6.87
C VAL A 154 -15.48 -6.21 -7.81
N GLN A 155 -14.77 -5.12 -8.12
CA GLN A 155 -15.26 -4.06 -9.01
C GLN A 155 -15.54 -4.59 -10.42
N ASN A 156 -14.67 -5.45 -10.94
CA ASN A 156 -14.84 -6.08 -12.25
C ASN A 156 -16.04 -7.04 -12.26
N ALA A 157 -16.28 -7.79 -11.18
CA ALA A 157 -17.43 -8.68 -11.06
C ALA A 157 -18.75 -7.92 -11.05
N LEU A 158 -18.81 -6.74 -10.45
CA LEU A 158 -19.98 -5.86 -10.47
C LEU A 158 -20.23 -5.21 -11.84
N GLY A 159 -19.20 -5.03 -12.65
CA GLY A 159 -19.27 -4.64 -14.06
C GLY A 159 -19.69 -3.20 -14.37
N ASN A 160 -20.03 -2.41 -13.38
CA ASN A 160 -20.55 -1.04 -13.52
C ASN A 160 -19.65 0.05 -12.92
N GLY A 161 -18.42 -0.31 -12.50
CA GLY A 161 -17.49 0.59 -11.84
C GLY A 161 -17.77 0.82 -10.36
N TYR A 162 -18.85 0.27 -9.82
CA TYR A 162 -19.17 0.34 -8.39
C TYR A 162 -18.20 -0.52 -7.56
N LEU A 163 -17.84 -0.04 -6.39
CA LEU A 163 -16.98 -0.73 -5.43
C LEU A 163 -17.45 -0.42 -4.02
N SER A 164 -18.09 -1.37 -3.38
CA SER A 164 -18.60 -1.23 -2.01
C SER A 164 -18.73 -2.59 -1.34
N ALA A 165 -18.75 -2.60 -0.01
CA ALA A 165 -19.18 -3.74 0.80
C ALA A 165 -20.72 -3.84 0.90
N TYR A 166 -21.46 -2.87 0.35
CA TYR A 166 -22.91 -2.82 0.28
C TYR A 166 -23.42 -3.16 -1.10
N PRO A 167 -24.66 -3.71 -1.20
CA PRO A 167 -25.34 -3.90 -2.47
C PRO A 167 -25.69 -2.57 -3.13
#